data_1070bfffdfeffadc70939c33546be784
#
_entry.id   1070bfffdfeffadc70939c33546be784
#
_cell.length_a   1.000
_cell.length_b   1.000
_cell.length_c   1.000
_cell.angle_alpha   90.00
_cell.angle_beta   90.00
_cell.angle_gamma   90.00
#
_symmetry.space_group_name_H-M   'P 1'
#
loop_
_entity.id
_entity.type
_entity.pdbx_description
1 polymer ?
#
loop_
_entity_poly.entity_id
_entity_poly.type
_entity_poly.pdbx_seq_one_letter_code
_entity_poly.pdbx_strand_id
1 'polypeptide(L)'
;MTENAEQETKGTEATAAEAPLRRHGKVSYLDIPAVDAKRSAAFYEKVFGWSLRGDTDQPHFDDAAGDLIGSWVTGRAISSEPGLLPYIYVDGIDDTLEKIGAHGGQVVRAPFPEGDLWVATFRDPAGNVIGVWQKGPR
;
A
#
# COMPACT_ATOMS: atom_id res chain seq x y z
N MET A 1 6.15 -2.28 20.87
CA MET A 1 6.68 -2.81 20.35
C MET A 1 7.13 -3.16 20.45
N THR A 2 7.21 -2.88 20.57
CA THR A 2 7.89 -3.41 20.13
C THR A 2 8.32 -3.96 19.94
N GLU A 3 8.56 -3.89 20.11
CA GLU A 3 9.13 -4.61 19.51
C GLU A 3 8.91 -5.34 19.02
N ASN A 4 8.71 -5.36 19.13
CA ASN A 4 8.78 -6.16 18.30
C ASN A 4 8.85 -6.40 17.66
N ALA A 5 8.94 -6.39 17.44
CA ALA A 5 9.26 -6.78 16.53
C ALA A 5 9.49 -7.04 16.33
N GLU A 6 9.42 -6.97 16.48
CA GLU A 6 9.76 -7.38 15.98
C GLU A 6 9.67 -8.04 15.80
N GLN A 7 9.47 -8.08 16.03
CA GLN A 7 9.58 -8.76 15.57
C GLN A 7 9.79 -9.40 15.09
N GLU A 8 9.74 -9.52 14.91
CA GLU A 8 10.19 -10.09 14.20
C GLU A 8 10.76 -10.42 13.63
N THR A 9 11.09 -10.54 13.53
CA THR A 9 11.84 -10.79 13.07
C THR A 9 12.59 -10.84 13.46
N LYS A 10 13.04 -10.89 13.89
CA LYS A 10 13.78 -10.98 14.36
C LYS A 10 14.85 -10.28 14.76
N GLY A 11 15.16 -10.06 15.87
CA GLY A 11 16.15 -9.12 16.26
C GLY A 11 17.40 -9.09 15.46
N THR A 12 17.37 -9.53 14.35
CA THR A 12 18.52 -9.61 13.48
C THR A 12 18.90 -8.23 12.94
N GLU A 13 20.12 -8.13 12.45
CA GLU A 13 20.56 -6.93 11.76
C GLU A 13 19.74 -6.71 10.50
N ALA A 14 19.51 -5.44 10.18
CA ALA A 14 18.82 -5.09 8.96
C ALA A 14 19.62 -5.52 7.74
N THR A 15 18.96 -6.08 6.76
CA THR A 15 19.57 -6.30 5.46
C THR A 15 19.80 -4.96 4.77
N ALA A 16 20.59 -4.95 3.72
CA ALA A 16 20.78 -3.73 2.94
C ALA A 16 19.45 -3.17 2.43
N ALA A 17 18.51 -4.05 2.07
CA ALA A 17 17.20 -3.64 1.58
C ALA A 17 16.35 -3.01 2.70
N GLU A 18 16.59 -3.40 3.95
CA GLU A 18 15.80 -2.91 5.08
C GLU A 18 16.41 -1.69 5.76
N ALA A 19 17.69 -1.40 5.50
CA ALA A 19 18.38 -0.31 6.17
C ALA A 19 17.64 1.04 6.04
N PRO A 20 17.08 1.42 4.87
CA PRO A 20 16.36 2.68 4.74
C PRO A 20 15.11 2.76 5.62
N LEU A 21 14.56 1.62 6.06
CA LEU A 21 13.34 1.56 6.86
C LEU A 21 13.60 1.87 8.32
N ARG A 22 14.86 1.78 8.76
CA ARG A 22 15.22 1.89 10.17
C ARG A 22 15.82 3.25 10.48
N ARG A 23 15.03 4.30 10.27
CA ARG A 23 15.42 5.67 10.56
C ARG A 23 14.47 6.23 11.60
N HIS A 24 15.04 6.89 12.60
CA HIS A 24 14.22 7.45 13.68
C HIS A 24 13.14 8.38 13.11
N GLY A 25 11.88 8.11 13.48
CA GLY A 25 10.76 8.94 13.07
C GLY A 25 10.12 8.60 11.74
N LYS A 26 10.69 7.63 10.99
CA LYS A 26 10.17 7.26 9.68
C LYS A 26 8.98 6.32 9.83
N VAL A 27 7.92 6.56 9.06
CA VAL A 27 6.83 5.59 8.92
C VAL A 27 7.35 4.47 8.02
N SER A 28 7.48 3.27 8.57
CA SER A 28 8.19 2.19 7.89
C SER A 28 7.37 0.92 7.68
N TYR A 29 6.24 0.78 8.36
CA TYR A 29 5.46 -0.45 8.29
C TYR A 29 3.97 -0.12 8.24
N LEU A 30 3.25 -0.80 7.35
CA LEU A 30 1.82 -0.56 7.18
C LEU A 30 1.08 -1.90 7.22
N ASP A 31 0.09 -2.00 8.11
CA ASP A 31 -0.87 -3.11 8.09
C ASP A 31 -2.08 -2.69 7.29
N ILE A 32 -2.39 -3.46 6.26
CA ILE A 32 -3.56 -3.20 5.41
C ILE A 32 -4.62 -4.24 5.73
N PRO A 33 -5.79 -3.83 6.20
CA PRO A 33 -6.88 -4.79 6.44
C PRO A 33 -7.27 -5.50 5.15
N ALA A 34 -7.55 -6.81 5.26
CA ALA A 34 -7.94 -7.60 4.11
C ALA A 34 -9.03 -8.57 4.50
N VAL A 35 -9.90 -8.87 3.54
CA VAL A 35 -10.86 -9.97 3.66
C VAL A 35 -10.18 -11.24 3.18
N ASP A 36 -9.49 -11.15 2.06
CA ASP A 36 -8.70 -12.22 1.45
C ASP A 36 -7.32 -11.67 1.17
N ALA A 37 -6.35 -12.03 2.00
CA ALA A 37 -5.01 -11.45 1.92
C ALA A 37 -4.32 -11.74 0.60
N LYS A 38 -4.53 -12.92 0.02
CA LYS A 38 -3.92 -13.27 -1.27
C LYS A 38 -4.48 -12.40 -2.39
N ARG A 39 -5.77 -12.15 -2.36
CA ARG A 39 -6.43 -11.32 -3.37
C ARG A 39 -5.94 -9.89 -3.27
N SER A 40 -5.87 -9.35 -2.05
CA SER A 40 -5.35 -8.01 -1.84
C SER A 40 -3.90 -7.91 -2.29
N ALA A 41 -3.06 -8.90 -1.93
CA ALA A 41 -1.66 -8.91 -2.34
C ALA A 41 -1.52 -8.88 -3.85
N ALA A 42 -2.29 -9.72 -4.56
CA ALA A 42 -2.25 -9.75 -6.02
C ALA A 42 -2.64 -8.41 -6.63
N PHE A 43 -3.62 -7.73 -6.05
CA PHE A 43 -4.05 -6.42 -6.50
C PHE A 43 -2.90 -5.41 -6.43
N TYR A 44 -2.25 -5.29 -5.27
CA TYR A 44 -1.17 -4.31 -5.11
C TYR A 44 0.05 -4.66 -5.96
N GLU A 45 0.33 -5.95 -6.15
CA GLU A 45 1.41 -6.37 -7.06
C GLU A 45 1.11 -5.97 -8.50
N LYS A 46 -0.10 -6.24 -8.97
CA LYS A 46 -0.46 -5.99 -10.37
C LYS A 46 -0.62 -4.51 -10.68
N VAL A 47 -1.21 -3.76 -9.77
CA VAL A 47 -1.52 -2.34 -10.02
C VAL A 47 -0.32 -1.45 -9.73
N PHE A 48 0.39 -1.69 -8.62
CA PHE A 48 1.42 -0.77 -8.14
C PHE A 48 2.84 -1.32 -8.22
N GLY A 49 3.01 -2.57 -8.61
CA GLY A 49 4.34 -3.15 -8.73
C GLY A 49 4.99 -3.47 -7.39
N TRP A 50 4.19 -3.64 -6.32
CA TRP A 50 4.76 -4.01 -5.02
C TRP A 50 5.30 -5.42 -5.07
N SER A 51 6.38 -5.66 -4.34
CA SER A 51 7.01 -6.99 -4.27
C SER A 51 6.41 -7.76 -3.12
N LEU A 52 5.96 -8.99 -3.41
CA LEU A 52 5.39 -9.86 -2.39
C LEU A 52 6.49 -10.72 -1.81
N ARG A 53 6.39 -11.00 -0.52
CA ARG A 53 7.33 -11.89 0.17
C ARG A 53 6.64 -12.58 1.32
N GLY A 54 7.31 -13.63 1.84
CA GLY A 54 6.79 -14.41 2.94
C GLY A 54 5.88 -15.51 2.48
N ASP A 55 5.09 -15.99 3.40
CA ASP A 55 4.16 -17.09 3.17
C ASP A 55 3.01 -16.63 2.28
N THR A 56 2.60 -17.48 1.33
CA THR A 56 1.47 -17.16 0.46
C THR A 56 0.15 -17.03 1.21
N ASP A 57 0.03 -17.67 2.38
CA ASP A 57 -1.19 -17.55 3.18
C ASP A 57 -1.23 -16.27 4.00
N GLN A 58 -0.07 -15.71 4.29
CA GLN A 58 0.05 -14.44 5.02
C GLN A 58 1.08 -13.58 4.31
N PRO A 59 0.72 -13.04 3.14
CA PRO A 59 1.69 -12.31 2.33
C PRO A 59 2.09 -10.99 2.97
N HIS A 60 3.35 -10.64 2.76
CA HIS A 60 3.94 -9.37 3.14
C HIS A 60 4.37 -8.65 1.88
N PHE A 61 4.69 -7.38 2.00
CA PHE A 61 5.11 -6.61 0.84
C PHE A 61 6.28 -5.68 1.16
N ASP A 62 7.04 -5.39 0.11
CA ASP A 62 7.85 -4.19 0.00
C ASP A 62 7.14 -3.32 -1.04
N ASP A 63 7.07 -2.01 -0.81
CA ASP A 63 6.51 -1.16 -1.85
C ASP A 63 7.47 -1.13 -3.06
N ALA A 64 7.04 -0.51 -4.15
CA ALA A 64 7.83 -0.54 -5.38
C ALA A 64 9.20 0.11 -5.24
N ALA A 65 9.33 1.06 -4.31
CA ALA A 65 10.59 1.77 -4.08
C ALA A 65 11.43 1.17 -2.96
N GLY A 66 10.86 0.24 -2.17
CA GLY A 66 11.58 -0.36 -1.05
C GLY A 66 11.65 0.53 0.19
N ASP A 67 10.81 1.57 0.26
CA ASP A 67 10.83 2.53 1.37
C ASP A 67 9.82 2.22 2.45
N LEU A 68 8.91 1.31 2.20
CA LEU A 68 7.85 0.92 3.13
C LEU A 68 7.60 -0.57 3.00
N ILE A 69 7.47 -1.24 4.12
CA ILE A 69 7.08 -2.65 4.13
C ILE A 69 5.75 -2.80 4.87
N GLY A 70 5.17 -3.97 4.79
CA GLY A 70 3.93 -4.21 5.50
C GLY A 70 3.36 -5.58 5.24
N SER A 71 2.10 -5.74 5.64
CA SER A 71 1.39 -7.00 5.43
C SER A 71 -0.10 -6.73 5.28
N TRP A 72 -0.81 -7.73 4.76
CA TRP A 72 -2.26 -7.72 4.70
C TRP A 72 -2.77 -8.57 5.85
N VAL A 73 -3.63 -7.99 6.70
CA VAL A 73 -4.09 -8.66 7.93
C VAL A 73 -5.59 -8.87 7.88
N THR A 74 -6.02 -10.10 8.19
CA THR A 74 -7.46 -10.40 8.26
C THR A 74 -7.95 -10.19 9.68
N GLY A 75 -9.25 -9.98 9.82
CA GLY A 75 -9.86 -9.81 11.14
C GLY A 75 -9.81 -8.41 11.70
N ARG A 76 -9.17 -7.49 11.00
CA ARG A 76 -9.12 -6.07 11.38
C ARG A 76 -10.18 -5.30 10.59
N ALA A 77 -10.73 -4.26 11.17
CA ALA A 77 -11.76 -3.45 10.50
C ALA A 77 -11.24 -2.87 9.19
N ILE A 78 -12.03 -2.99 8.14
CA ILE A 78 -11.70 -2.42 6.83
C ILE A 78 -11.76 -0.91 6.93
N SER A 79 -10.80 -0.22 6.32
CA SER A 79 -10.70 1.23 6.34
C SER A 79 -11.58 1.83 5.24
N SER A 80 -12.89 1.68 5.38
CA SER A 80 -13.85 2.12 4.36
C SER A 80 -14.16 3.61 4.48
N GLU A 81 -14.01 4.18 5.67
CA GLU A 81 -14.15 5.62 5.92
C GLU A 81 -12.93 6.06 6.74
N PRO A 82 -11.77 6.21 6.09
CA PRO A 82 -10.53 6.37 6.82
C PRO A 82 -10.39 7.75 7.45
N GLY A 83 -9.87 7.76 8.68
CA GLY A 83 -9.31 8.97 9.27
C GLY A 83 -7.95 9.24 8.65
N LEU A 84 -7.04 8.26 8.77
CA LEU A 84 -5.75 8.33 8.09
C LEU A 84 -5.94 7.83 6.65
N LEU A 85 -5.35 8.55 5.71
CA LEU A 85 -5.49 8.22 4.29
C LEU A 85 -4.10 8.20 3.66
N PRO A 86 -3.55 7.01 3.40
CA PRO A 86 -2.27 6.93 2.71
C PRO A 86 -2.46 7.21 1.22
N TYR A 87 -1.45 7.84 0.64
CA TYR A 87 -1.43 8.15 -0.79
C TYR A 87 -0.25 7.45 -1.44
N ILE A 88 -0.50 6.85 -2.58
CA ILE A 88 0.52 6.20 -3.40
C ILE A 88 0.81 7.12 -4.58
N TYR A 89 2.09 7.44 -4.78
CA TYR A 89 2.49 8.20 -5.97
C TYR A 89 2.44 7.31 -7.19
N VAL A 90 1.93 7.83 -8.30
CA VAL A 90 1.88 7.09 -9.56
C VAL A 90 2.33 8.00 -10.70
N ASP A 91 2.91 7.40 -11.74
CA ASP A 91 3.39 8.15 -12.89
C ASP A 91 2.27 8.58 -13.81
N GLY A 92 1.19 7.79 -13.88
CA GLY A 92 0.03 8.10 -14.70
C GLY A 92 -1.25 7.74 -13.97
N ILE A 93 -1.95 8.74 -13.46
CA ILE A 93 -3.13 8.49 -12.62
C ILE A 93 -4.26 7.83 -13.42
N ASP A 94 -4.44 8.22 -14.68
CA ASP A 94 -5.52 7.65 -15.48
C ASP A 94 -5.29 6.18 -15.78
N ASP A 95 -4.05 5.82 -16.18
CA ASP A 95 -3.70 4.41 -16.41
C ASP A 95 -3.82 3.59 -15.13
N THR A 96 -3.42 4.18 -14.00
CA THR A 96 -3.50 3.49 -12.71
C THR A 96 -4.95 3.20 -12.34
N LEU A 97 -5.84 4.16 -12.52
CA LEU A 97 -7.25 3.96 -12.18
C LEU A 97 -7.88 2.89 -13.08
N GLU A 98 -7.46 2.81 -14.32
CA GLU A 98 -7.92 1.76 -15.22
C GLU A 98 -7.49 0.37 -14.71
N LYS A 99 -6.22 0.25 -14.30
CA LYS A 99 -5.71 -1.00 -13.72
C LYS A 99 -6.42 -1.35 -12.43
N ILE A 100 -6.71 -0.36 -11.60
CA ILE A 100 -7.45 -0.57 -10.36
C ILE A 100 -8.79 -1.24 -10.66
N GLY A 101 -9.54 -0.71 -11.63
CA GLY A 101 -10.82 -1.31 -12.02
C GLY A 101 -10.67 -2.71 -12.58
N ALA A 102 -9.62 -2.94 -13.38
CA ALA A 102 -9.38 -4.24 -14.00
C ALA A 102 -9.00 -5.33 -13.00
N HIS A 103 -8.48 -4.95 -11.83
CA HIS A 103 -7.98 -5.91 -10.85
C HIS A 103 -8.79 -5.94 -9.55
N GLY A 104 -10.03 -5.49 -9.59
CA GLY A 104 -10.96 -5.69 -8.47
C GLY A 104 -11.11 -4.51 -7.53
N GLY A 105 -10.51 -3.38 -7.85
CA GLY A 105 -10.73 -2.15 -7.11
C GLY A 105 -11.82 -1.30 -7.75
N GLN A 106 -12.07 -0.14 -7.16
CA GLN A 106 -13.15 0.73 -7.60
C GLN A 106 -12.77 2.18 -7.31
N VAL A 107 -12.96 3.06 -8.28
CA VAL A 107 -12.72 4.49 -8.08
C VAL A 107 -13.77 5.05 -7.15
N VAL A 108 -13.34 5.79 -6.12
CA VAL A 108 -14.23 6.49 -5.21
C VAL A 108 -14.37 7.94 -5.63
N ARG A 109 -13.24 8.61 -5.84
CA ARG A 109 -13.25 9.98 -6.33
C ARG A 109 -12.35 10.08 -7.53
N ALA A 110 -12.91 10.55 -8.65
CA ALA A 110 -12.19 10.72 -9.90
C ALA A 110 -11.10 11.77 -9.74
N PRO A 111 -10.10 11.80 -10.62
CA PRO A 111 -9.01 12.76 -10.50
C PRO A 111 -9.51 14.21 -10.45
N PHE A 112 -8.96 14.95 -9.50
CA PHE A 112 -9.23 16.37 -9.35
C PHE A 112 -7.91 17.10 -9.08
N PRO A 113 -7.82 18.36 -9.47
CA PRO A 113 -6.57 19.09 -9.32
C PRO A 113 -6.39 19.66 -7.92
N GLU A 114 -5.14 19.62 -7.43
CA GLU A 114 -4.71 20.35 -6.25
C GLU A 114 -3.41 21.05 -6.61
N GLY A 115 -3.50 22.31 -7.01
CA GLY A 115 -2.34 23.01 -7.55
C GLY A 115 -1.87 22.32 -8.82
N ASP A 116 -0.61 21.91 -8.85
CA ASP A 116 -0.04 21.20 -10.00
C ASP A 116 -0.10 19.68 -9.82
N LEU A 117 -0.86 19.21 -8.83
CA LEU A 117 -1.04 17.77 -8.56
C LEU A 117 -2.42 17.32 -9.04
N TRP A 118 -2.50 16.04 -9.39
CA TRP A 118 -3.78 15.36 -9.62
C TRP A 118 -3.93 14.30 -8.55
N VAL A 119 -5.11 14.22 -7.94
CA VAL A 119 -5.39 13.36 -6.79
C VAL A 119 -6.66 12.59 -7.05
N ALA A 120 -6.71 11.33 -6.62
CA ALA A 120 -7.91 10.49 -6.71
C ALA A 120 -7.92 9.52 -5.54
N THR A 121 -9.08 8.92 -5.27
CA THR A 121 -9.18 7.86 -4.26
C THR A 121 -9.87 6.66 -4.86
N PHE A 122 -9.55 5.50 -4.32
CA PHE A 122 -10.11 4.24 -4.79
C PHE A 122 -10.33 3.29 -3.60
N ARG A 123 -11.15 2.27 -3.82
CA ARG A 123 -11.28 1.15 -2.90
C ARG A 123 -10.45 -0.02 -3.42
N ASP A 124 -9.68 -0.63 -2.53
CA ASP A 124 -8.98 -1.86 -2.88
C ASP A 124 -9.96 -3.04 -2.81
N PRO A 125 -9.55 -4.29 -3.13
CA PRO A 125 -10.47 -5.42 -3.15
C PRO A 125 -11.15 -5.72 -1.81
N ALA A 126 -10.57 -5.31 -0.70
CA ALA A 126 -11.17 -5.49 0.62
C ALA A 126 -12.14 -4.35 0.96
N GLY A 127 -12.06 -3.23 0.26
CA GLY A 127 -12.88 -2.05 0.52
C GLY A 127 -12.16 -0.92 1.24
N ASN A 128 -10.83 -1.03 1.43
CA ASN A 128 -10.08 0.07 2.01
C ASN A 128 -10.01 1.24 1.03
N VAL A 129 -10.22 2.45 1.53
CA VAL A 129 -10.07 3.65 0.70
C VAL A 129 -8.61 4.12 0.79
N ILE A 130 -8.00 4.27 -0.37
CA ILE A 130 -6.59 4.65 -0.53
C ILE A 130 -6.53 5.76 -1.57
N GLY A 131 -5.57 6.67 -1.42
CA GLY A 131 -5.37 7.74 -2.38
C GLY A 131 -4.24 7.45 -3.36
N VAL A 132 -4.34 8.08 -4.53
CA VAL A 132 -3.24 8.11 -5.51
C VAL A 132 -3.04 9.55 -5.96
N TRP A 133 -1.81 9.87 -6.35
CA TRP A 133 -1.51 11.20 -6.83
C TRP A 133 -0.38 11.18 -7.85
N GLN A 134 -0.38 12.18 -8.71
CA GLN A 134 0.73 12.43 -9.62
C GLN A 134 1.01 13.91 -9.67
N LYS A 135 2.21 14.27 -10.06
CA LYS A 135 2.60 15.65 -10.30
C LYS A 135 2.68 15.87 -11.80
N GLY A 136 2.23 17.03 -12.23
CA GLY A 136 2.30 17.40 -13.65
C GLY A 136 1.03 17.05 -14.39
N PRO A 137 1.02 17.26 -15.71
CA PRO A 137 -0.18 17.08 -16.52
C PRO A 137 -0.58 15.59 -16.58
N ARG A 138 -1.87 15.43 -16.62
CA ARG A 138 -2.44 14.09 -16.69
C ARG A 138 -2.79 13.75 -18.15
#